data_ab36556a680ddb1249ed18325b130914
#
_entry.id   ab36556a680ddb1249ed18325b130914
#
_cell.length_a   1.000
_cell.length_b   1.000
_cell.length_c   1.000
_cell.angle_alpha   90.00
_cell.angle_beta   90.00
_cell.angle_gamma   90.00
#
_symmetry.space_group_name_H-M   'P 1'
#
loop_
_entity.id
_entity.type
_entity.pdbx_description
1 polymer ?
#
loop_
_entity_poly.entity_id
_entity_poly.type
_entity_poly.pdbx_seq_one_letter_code
_entity_poly.pdbx_strand_id
1 'polypeptide(L)'
;EKMPPVNWIYPVIIGDMSIGALSWRMWEAVAMATAYLNEECGLPVRMCSGEGGVPVRLLKSKYLKYMILQIASGHFGWNRIAKAMPHMVEDPAGILIKIGQGAKPGDGGLLQAGKVAEHIQAIRGVPKADLLSPPNHQGLYSIEESVQKMFLSFNAAFKFRVPVAIKVAASATSVSVFNNLVRDPYNIVGGFFLDGIDGGTGAAHEVSLDHTGHPIVSKLRDCYLAAVAQGRQGQIPLWAAGGLGKTGDLAADAFKMIALGANGVFTGKLILQMAGCVGNDMGRCNACNTGLCPVGITTQEHPLVHRLDPEKVAQNIVNYFLAMDTEFKKLMAPIGNSSLPVGRSDALVATDHAVADKLQLQYVC
;
A
#
# COMPACT_ATOMS: atom_id res chain seq x y z
N GLU A 1 -7.38 25.97 -4.95
CA GLU A 1 -6.10 25.41 -4.48
C GLU A 1 -5.89 24.04 -5.12
N LYS A 2 -4.65 23.74 -5.50
CA LYS A 2 -4.30 22.42 -6.06
C LYS A 2 -3.99 21.44 -4.93
N MET A 3 -4.33 20.16 -5.12
CA MET A 3 -3.91 19.10 -4.24
C MET A 3 -2.39 19.07 -4.13
N PRO A 4 -1.80 19.00 -2.93
CA PRO A 4 -0.38 18.69 -2.81
C PRO A 4 -0.12 17.29 -3.39
N PRO A 5 0.87 17.14 -4.29
CA PRO A 5 1.26 15.82 -4.76
C PRO A 5 1.81 15.01 -3.59
N VAL A 6 1.65 13.69 -3.66
CA VAL A 6 2.34 12.80 -2.75
C VAL A 6 3.84 12.98 -2.93
N ASN A 7 4.48 13.60 -1.98
CA ASN A 7 5.93 13.82 -1.95
C ASN A 7 6.55 12.96 -0.84
N TRP A 8 6.43 11.65 -0.97
CA TRP A 8 7.10 10.72 -0.07
C TRP A 8 8.48 10.43 -0.65
N ILE A 9 9.49 10.96 0.00
CA ILE A 9 10.86 11.01 -0.50
C ILE A 9 11.48 9.61 -0.64
N TYR A 10 11.13 8.68 0.26
CA TYR A 10 11.63 7.31 0.21
C TYR A 10 10.76 6.45 -0.70
N PRO A 11 11.36 5.68 -1.62
CA PRO A 11 10.61 5.00 -2.68
C PRO A 11 9.92 3.70 -2.23
N VAL A 12 9.85 3.43 -0.93
CA VAL A 12 9.21 2.25 -0.36
C VAL A 12 8.26 2.64 0.76
N ILE A 13 7.04 2.10 0.69
CA ILE A 13 6.02 2.25 1.72
C ILE A 13 5.70 0.85 2.26
N ILE A 14 5.58 0.73 3.58
CA ILE A 14 5.05 -0.47 4.21
C ILE A 14 3.55 -0.52 3.93
N GLY A 15 3.11 -1.56 3.26
CA GLY A 15 1.79 -1.71 2.67
C GLY A 15 0.64 -1.77 3.66
N ASP A 16 -0.55 -1.73 3.12
CA ASP A 16 -1.82 -1.54 3.79
C ASP A 16 -2.37 -2.78 4.50
N MET A 17 -1.74 -3.15 5.58
CA MET A 17 -2.15 -4.27 6.42
C MET A 17 -2.90 -3.76 7.64
N SER A 18 -4.23 -3.94 7.67
CA SER A 18 -5.08 -3.38 8.72
C SER A 18 -4.89 -4.05 10.08
N ILE A 19 -5.03 -3.26 11.15
CA ILE A 19 -5.20 -3.82 12.50
C ILE A 19 -6.51 -4.64 12.54
N GLY A 20 -6.42 -5.86 13.02
CA GLY A 20 -7.50 -6.86 12.95
C GLY A 20 -7.24 -7.93 11.88
N ALA A 21 -6.80 -7.58 10.68
CA ALA A 21 -6.17 -8.54 9.77
C ALA A 21 -4.83 -9.02 10.35
N LEU A 22 -3.99 -8.09 10.77
CA LEU A 22 -2.83 -8.33 11.62
C LEU A 22 -3.24 -8.35 13.09
N SER A 23 -2.47 -9.06 13.92
CA SER A 23 -2.51 -8.89 15.38
C SER A 23 -2.08 -7.47 15.75
N TRP A 24 -2.55 -7.02 16.93
CA TRP A 24 -2.14 -5.70 17.42
C TRP A 24 -0.62 -5.62 17.65
N ARG A 25 0.03 -6.73 18.05
CA ARG A 25 1.49 -6.80 18.27
C ARG A 25 2.26 -6.67 16.97
N MET A 26 1.81 -7.36 15.91
CA MET A 26 2.42 -7.20 14.58
C MET A 26 2.26 -5.78 14.03
N TRP A 27 1.06 -5.22 14.18
CA TRP A 27 0.79 -3.86 13.71
C TRP A 27 1.61 -2.82 14.49
N GLU A 28 1.76 -3.00 15.80
CA GLU A 28 2.62 -2.19 16.68
C GLU A 28 4.10 -2.29 16.26
N ALA A 29 4.60 -3.50 15.97
CA ALA A 29 5.97 -3.71 15.50
C ALA A 29 6.25 -2.90 14.21
N VAL A 30 5.32 -2.89 13.26
CA VAL A 30 5.44 -2.08 12.03
C VAL A 30 5.48 -0.58 12.36
N ALA A 31 4.63 -0.11 13.26
CA ALA A 31 4.61 1.28 13.67
C ALA A 31 5.91 1.70 14.38
N MET A 32 6.43 0.86 15.26
CA MET A 32 7.72 1.05 15.95
C MET A 32 8.87 1.12 14.95
N ALA A 33 8.96 0.17 14.03
CA ALA A 33 9.99 0.13 13.00
C ALA A 33 9.94 1.40 12.12
N THR A 34 8.74 1.81 11.70
CA THR A 34 8.55 3.01 10.89
C THR A 34 9.04 4.26 11.63
N ALA A 35 8.68 4.40 12.90
CA ALA A 35 9.14 5.53 13.73
C ALA A 35 10.67 5.54 13.86
N TYR A 36 11.27 4.41 14.17
CA TYR A 36 12.72 4.28 14.35
C TYR A 36 13.49 4.58 13.06
N LEU A 37 13.04 4.05 11.92
CA LEU A 37 13.64 4.35 10.62
C LEU A 37 13.66 5.85 10.32
N ASN A 38 12.60 6.57 10.68
CA ASN A 38 12.51 8.01 10.46
C ASN A 38 13.33 8.82 11.45
N GLU A 39 13.26 8.51 12.76
CA GLU A 39 13.83 9.35 13.81
C GLU A 39 15.31 9.04 14.06
N GLU A 40 15.73 7.77 13.98
CA GLU A 40 17.09 7.36 14.33
C GLU A 40 17.95 7.00 13.11
N CYS A 41 17.34 6.48 12.01
CA CYS A 41 18.11 6.05 10.84
C CYS A 41 18.12 7.07 9.71
N GLY A 42 17.29 8.12 9.76
CA GLY A 42 17.18 9.10 8.69
C GLY A 42 16.56 8.57 7.40
N LEU A 43 15.88 7.40 7.45
CA LEU A 43 15.15 6.82 6.33
C LEU A 43 13.67 7.18 6.41
N PRO A 44 13.16 8.08 5.56
CA PRO A 44 11.80 8.61 5.66
C PRO A 44 10.74 7.65 5.12
N VAL A 45 10.73 6.42 5.63
CA VAL A 45 9.75 5.38 5.31
C VAL A 45 8.37 5.78 5.82
N ARG A 46 7.32 5.40 5.10
CA ARG A 46 5.93 5.56 5.53
C ARG A 46 5.27 4.19 5.70
N MET A 47 4.28 4.12 6.59
CA MET A 47 3.40 2.96 6.68
C MET A 47 1.96 3.35 6.33
N CYS A 48 1.22 2.43 5.71
CA CYS A 48 -0.21 2.57 5.50
C CYS A 48 -0.97 1.82 6.59
N SER A 49 -1.98 2.48 7.18
CA SER A 49 -2.77 1.92 8.28
C SER A 49 -3.59 0.68 7.90
N GLY A 50 -3.88 0.50 6.61
CA GLY A 50 -4.93 -0.41 6.16
C GLY A 50 -6.33 0.08 6.52
N GLU A 51 -7.36 -0.62 6.04
CA GLU A 51 -8.77 -0.21 6.04
C GLU A 51 -9.51 -0.36 7.38
N GLY A 52 -8.84 -0.57 8.47
CA GLY A 52 -9.47 -0.87 9.76
C GLY A 52 -9.52 0.29 10.76
N GLY A 53 -9.11 1.49 10.36
CA GLY A 53 -8.87 2.58 11.29
C GLY A 53 -7.57 2.40 12.07
N VAL A 54 -7.34 3.28 13.04
CA VAL A 54 -6.14 3.27 13.89
C VAL A 54 -6.50 3.53 15.35
N PRO A 55 -5.69 3.07 16.32
CA PRO A 55 -5.88 3.39 17.72
C PRO A 55 -5.89 4.90 17.97
N VAL A 56 -6.84 5.40 18.76
CA VAL A 56 -7.01 6.84 19.05
C VAL A 56 -5.73 7.46 19.61
N ARG A 57 -4.96 6.71 20.42
CA ARG A 57 -3.67 7.17 20.96
C ARG A 57 -2.68 7.59 19.87
N LEU A 58 -2.69 6.90 18.72
CA LEU A 58 -1.80 7.23 17.59
C LEU A 58 -2.32 8.41 16.78
N LEU A 59 -3.64 8.58 16.66
CA LEU A 59 -4.22 9.78 16.03
C LEU A 59 -3.84 11.08 16.76
N LYS A 60 -3.51 10.98 18.05
CA LYS A 60 -3.10 12.11 18.90
C LYS A 60 -1.58 12.16 19.16
N SER A 61 -0.79 11.39 18.41
CA SER A 61 0.66 11.31 18.61
C SER A 61 1.44 12.02 17.51
N LYS A 62 2.70 12.40 17.83
CA LYS A 62 3.65 12.93 16.85
C LYS A 62 3.99 11.95 15.72
N TYR A 63 3.71 10.66 15.89
CA TYR A 63 4.01 9.60 14.92
C TYR A 63 3.00 9.51 13.78
N LEU A 64 1.86 10.23 13.90
CA LEU A 64 0.85 10.27 12.84
C LEU A 64 1.44 10.75 11.50
N LYS A 65 2.39 11.66 11.52
CA LYS A 65 3.11 12.18 10.34
C LYS A 65 3.85 11.10 9.52
N TYR A 66 4.05 9.91 10.05
CA TYR A 66 4.66 8.79 9.33
C TYR A 66 3.63 7.81 8.76
N MET A 67 2.34 8.06 9.01
CA MET A 67 1.26 7.14 8.69
C MET A 67 0.35 7.69 7.59
N ILE A 68 0.06 6.85 6.61
CA ILE A 68 -0.95 7.07 5.59
C ILE A 68 -2.25 6.42 6.10
N LEU A 69 -3.29 7.22 6.28
CA LEU A 69 -4.60 6.72 6.73
C LEU A 69 -5.39 6.20 5.53
N GLN A 70 -5.73 4.91 5.55
CA GLN A 70 -6.53 4.31 4.48
C GLN A 70 -8.00 4.29 4.83
N ILE A 71 -8.83 4.64 3.85
CA ILE A 71 -10.27 4.46 3.88
C ILE A 71 -10.71 3.55 2.73
N ALA A 72 -11.48 2.51 3.04
CA ALA A 72 -12.13 1.65 2.06
C ALA A 72 -13.65 1.80 2.13
N SER A 73 -14.35 1.09 1.27
CA SER A 73 -15.81 1.18 1.10
C SER A 73 -16.62 0.84 2.35
N GLY A 74 -16.08 0.06 3.30
CA GLY A 74 -16.71 -0.22 4.59
C GLY A 74 -16.64 0.91 5.60
N HIS A 75 -15.82 1.94 5.36
CA HIS A 75 -15.61 3.12 6.22
C HIS A 75 -15.30 2.80 7.69
N PHE A 76 -14.79 1.60 7.98
CA PHE A 76 -14.50 1.14 9.34
C PHE A 76 -13.49 2.04 10.05
N GLY A 77 -13.84 2.47 11.27
CA GLY A 77 -13.01 3.34 12.11
C GLY A 77 -12.99 4.81 11.67
N TRP A 78 -13.58 5.16 10.51
CA TRP A 78 -13.48 6.51 9.97
C TRP A 78 -14.17 7.58 10.83
N ASN A 79 -15.30 7.26 11.43
CA ASN A 79 -15.98 8.17 12.37
C ASN A 79 -15.10 8.55 13.57
N ARG A 80 -14.21 7.65 14.01
CA ARG A 80 -13.25 7.93 15.10
C ARG A 80 -12.11 8.80 14.63
N ILE A 81 -11.62 8.58 13.42
CA ILE A 81 -10.62 9.44 12.78
C ILE A 81 -11.18 10.86 12.65
N ALA A 82 -12.39 11.00 12.10
CA ALA A 82 -13.04 12.29 11.94
C ALA A 82 -13.23 13.05 13.28
N LYS A 83 -13.65 12.35 14.34
CA LYS A 83 -13.75 12.93 15.69
C LYS A 83 -12.39 13.30 16.29
N ALA A 84 -11.33 12.62 15.92
CA ALA A 84 -9.98 12.91 16.41
C ALA A 84 -9.30 14.06 15.65
N MET A 85 -9.71 14.36 14.42
CA MET A 85 -9.08 15.38 13.58
C MET A 85 -8.85 16.74 14.26
N PRO A 86 -9.80 17.33 15.01
CA PRO A 86 -9.58 18.59 15.71
C PRO A 86 -8.52 18.52 16.82
N HIS A 87 -8.14 17.32 17.23
CA HIS A 87 -7.22 17.04 18.34
C HIS A 87 -5.93 16.35 17.89
N MET A 88 -5.70 16.23 16.57
CA MET A 88 -4.45 15.73 16.03
C MET A 88 -3.32 16.72 16.29
N VAL A 89 -2.20 16.22 16.79
CA VAL A 89 -0.98 17.01 17.03
C VAL A 89 -0.22 17.25 15.73
N GLU A 90 -0.26 16.24 14.84
CA GLU A 90 0.37 16.24 13.52
C GLU A 90 -0.65 15.83 12.47
N ASP A 91 -0.50 16.32 11.25
CA ASP A 91 -1.24 15.81 10.10
C ASP A 91 -0.70 14.41 9.70
N PRO A 92 -1.53 13.49 9.20
CA PRO A 92 -1.05 12.24 8.65
C PRO A 92 -0.20 12.46 7.40
N ALA A 93 0.68 11.51 7.07
CA ALA A 93 1.49 11.57 5.85
C ALA A 93 0.65 11.63 4.56
N GLY A 94 -0.56 11.13 4.61
CA GLY A 94 -1.51 11.14 3.49
C GLY A 94 -2.82 10.42 3.84
N ILE A 95 -3.78 10.56 2.95
CA ILE A 95 -5.02 9.78 2.93
C ILE A 95 -4.99 8.88 1.69
N LEU A 96 -5.29 7.59 1.84
CA LEU A 96 -5.38 6.65 0.73
C LEU A 96 -6.80 6.12 0.61
N ILE A 97 -7.50 6.51 -0.46
CA ILE A 97 -8.84 6.00 -0.76
C ILE A 97 -8.68 4.69 -1.53
N LYS A 98 -9.06 3.58 -0.91
CA LYS A 98 -9.00 2.25 -1.52
C LYS A 98 -10.31 1.96 -2.25
N ILE A 99 -10.23 1.83 -3.56
CA ILE A 99 -11.33 1.39 -4.42
C ILE A 99 -11.27 -0.12 -4.63
N GLY A 100 -10.06 -0.68 -4.77
CA GLY A 100 -9.89 -2.10 -5.04
C GLY A 100 -8.56 -2.63 -4.52
N GLN A 101 -8.38 -3.94 -4.67
CA GLN A 101 -7.19 -4.68 -4.30
C GLN A 101 -6.81 -5.64 -5.41
N GLY A 102 -5.54 -5.71 -5.80
CA GLY A 102 -5.06 -6.49 -6.94
C GLY A 102 -5.36 -7.99 -6.84
N ALA A 103 -5.20 -8.57 -5.65
CA ALA A 103 -5.47 -9.99 -5.42
C ALA A 103 -6.95 -10.40 -5.55
N LYS A 104 -7.86 -9.44 -5.57
CA LYS A 104 -9.32 -9.69 -5.72
C LYS A 104 -10.03 -8.46 -6.29
N PRO A 105 -9.81 -8.14 -7.57
CA PRO A 105 -10.47 -7.02 -8.22
C PRO A 105 -11.99 -7.17 -8.16
N GLY A 106 -12.68 -6.08 -7.77
CA GLY A 106 -14.14 -6.06 -7.66
C GLY A 106 -14.71 -6.58 -6.33
N ASP A 107 -13.90 -7.24 -5.49
CA ASP A 107 -14.32 -7.68 -4.16
C ASP A 107 -13.92 -6.67 -3.09
N GLY A 108 -14.79 -6.45 -2.12
CA GLY A 108 -14.50 -5.67 -0.92
C GLY A 108 -13.65 -6.41 0.11
N GLY A 109 -13.29 -5.72 1.19
CA GLY A 109 -12.57 -6.32 2.32
C GLY A 109 -13.46 -7.24 3.15
N LEU A 110 -12.88 -8.28 3.75
CA LEU A 110 -13.53 -9.18 4.70
C LEU A 110 -12.66 -9.30 5.96
N LEU A 111 -13.26 -9.11 7.13
CA LEU A 111 -12.70 -9.53 8.41
C LEU A 111 -13.73 -10.39 9.13
N GLN A 112 -13.41 -11.65 9.33
CA GLN A 112 -14.31 -12.62 9.98
C GLN A 112 -14.52 -12.29 11.46
N ALA A 113 -15.71 -12.59 11.97
CA ALA A 113 -16.13 -12.34 13.37
C ALA A 113 -15.15 -12.89 14.41
N GLY A 114 -14.52 -14.03 14.13
CA GLY A 114 -13.48 -14.62 14.98
C GLY A 114 -12.25 -13.73 15.19
N LYS A 115 -11.99 -12.79 14.28
CA LYS A 115 -10.90 -11.81 14.38
C LYS A 115 -11.35 -10.45 14.92
N VAL A 116 -12.64 -10.26 15.22
CA VAL A 116 -13.20 -9.01 15.73
C VAL A 116 -13.22 -9.03 17.25
N ALA A 117 -12.02 -8.99 17.86
CA ALA A 117 -11.83 -8.88 19.31
C ALA A 117 -12.30 -7.50 19.82
N GLU A 118 -12.46 -7.31 21.12
CA GLU A 118 -12.99 -6.07 21.75
C GLU A 118 -12.21 -4.82 21.32
N HIS A 119 -10.89 -4.87 21.30
CA HIS A 119 -10.08 -3.74 20.87
C HIS A 119 -10.27 -3.42 19.38
N ILE A 120 -10.55 -4.43 18.51
CA ILE A 120 -10.88 -4.22 17.10
C ILE A 120 -12.27 -3.58 16.97
N GLN A 121 -13.26 -4.05 17.74
CA GLN A 121 -14.58 -3.42 17.80
C GLN A 121 -14.44 -1.95 18.20
N ALA A 122 -13.62 -1.68 19.22
CA ALA A 122 -13.36 -0.32 19.68
C ALA A 122 -12.70 0.55 18.62
N ILE A 123 -11.70 0.06 17.86
CA ILE A 123 -11.02 0.81 16.82
C ILE A 123 -11.93 1.03 15.60
N ARG A 124 -12.64 0.02 15.16
CA ARG A 124 -13.50 0.06 13.97
C ARG A 124 -14.87 0.70 14.21
N GLY A 125 -15.31 0.75 15.46
CA GLY A 125 -16.62 1.28 15.82
C GLY A 125 -17.78 0.35 15.43
N VAL A 126 -17.59 -0.98 15.56
CA VAL A 126 -18.52 -2.01 15.09
C VAL A 126 -18.74 -3.09 16.15
N PRO A 127 -19.87 -3.83 16.11
CA PRO A 127 -20.08 -5.02 16.95
C PRO A 127 -19.23 -6.21 16.47
N LYS A 128 -19.18 -7.27 17.25
CA LYS A 128 -18.56 -8.56 16.86
C LYS A 128 -19.42 -9.25 15.82
N ALA A 129 -19.03 -9.11 14.55
CA ALA A 129 -19.69 -9.73 13.39
C ALA A 129 -18.68 -9.87 12.25
N ASP A 130 -19.05 -10.60 11.20
CA ASP A 130 -18.28 -10.54 9.95
C ASP A 130 -18.38 -9.13 9.36
N LEU A 131 -17.22 -8.53 9.13
CA LEU A 131 -17.13 -7.17 8.60
C LEU A 131 -16.82 -7.22 7.11
N LEU A 132 -17.84 -6.99 6.32
CA LEU A 132 -17.75 -6.93 4.86
C LEU A 132 -17.69 -5.47 4.42
N SER A 133 -16.72 -5.15 3.58
CA SER A 133 -16.72 -3.91 2.81
C SER A 133 -17.47 -4.14 1.51
N PRO A 134 -18.42 -3.30 1.11
CA PRO A 134 -19.05 -3.42 -0.19
C PRO A 134 -18.02 -3.20 -1.32
N PRO A 135 -18.27 -3.69 -2.55
CA PRO A 135 -17.34 -3.50 -3.67
C PRO A 135 -17.15 -2.02 -4.05
N ASN A 136 -18.14 -1.19 -3.81
CA ASN A 136 -18.11 0.26 -4.08
C ASN A 136 -18.29 1.08 -2.82
N HIS A 137 -17.78 2.30 -2.80
CA HIS A 137 -18.08 3.26 -1.74
C HIS A 137 -19.57 3.59 -1.75
N GLN A 138 -20.19 3.53 -0.58
CA GLN A 138 -21.64 3.65 -0.44
C GLN A 138 -22.14 5.03 -0.93
N GLY A 139 -23.16 5.01 -1.78
CA GLY A 139 -23.74 6.21 -2.37
C GLY A 139 -22.93 6.84 -3.51
N LEU A 140 -21.88 6.15 -4.00
CA LEU A 140 -21.03 6.59 -5.11
C LEU A 140 -21.08 5.54 -6.24
N TYR A 141 -21.35 6.02 -7.46
CA TYR A 141 -21.63 5.14 -8.59
C TYR A 141 -20.36 4.73 -9.35
N SER A 142 -19.40 5.64 -9.53
CA SER A 142 -18.17 5.40 -10.28
C SER A 142 -16.91 5.75 -9.49
N ILE A 143 -15.76 5.33 -10.00
CA ILE A 143 -14.45 5.70 -9.42
C ILE A 143 -14.27 7.21 -9.53
N GLU A 144 -14.63 7.82 -10.65
CA GLU A 144 -14.52 9.26 -10.90
C GLU A 144 -15.39 10.05 -9.93
N GLU A 145 -16.64 9.62 -9.70
CA GLU A 145 -17.52 10.25 -8.71
C GLU A 145 -16.96 10.09 -7.29
N SER A 146 -16.44 8.91 -6.96
CA SER A 146 -15.79 8.65 -5.67
C SER A 146 -14.59 9.57 -5.47
N VAL A 147 -13.77 9.72 -6.51
CA VAL A 147 -12.65 10.66 -6.51
C VAL A 147 -13.16 12.08 -6.25
N GLN A 148 -14.05 12.61 -7.03
CA GLN A 148 -14.51 13.99 -6.87
C GLN A 148 -15.09 14.26 -5.49
N LYS A 149 -16.07 13.46 -5.05
CA LYS A 149 -16.78 13.72 -3.79
C LYS A 149 -15.90 13.49 -2.55
N MET A 150 -15.18 12.37 -2.50
CA MET A 150 -14.36 12.04 -1.33
C MET A 150 -13.12 12.92 -1.25
N PHE A 151 -12.43 13.15 -2.37
CA PHE A 151 -11.23 13.97 -2.38
C PHE A 151 -11.51 15.40 -1.97
N LEU A 152 -12.56 16.01 -2.49
CA LEU A 152 -12.96 17.36 -2.07
C LEU A 152 -13.27 17.42 -0.58
N SER A 153 -13.96 16.41 -0.04
CA SER A 153 -14.27 16.34 1.39
C SER A 153 -13.03 16.24 2.26
N PHE A 154 -12.07 15.37 1.89
CA PHE A 154 -10.81 15.23 2.64
C PHE A 154 -9.93 16.44 2.49
N ASN A 155 -9.84 17.01 1.28
CA ASN A 155 -9.09 18.23 1.06
C ASN A 155 -9.59 19.40 1.89
N ALA A 156 -10.90 19.58 1.93
CA ALA A 156 -11.52 20.61 2.78
C ALA A 156 -11.22 20.34 4.27
N ALA A 157 -11.37 19.09 4.71
CA ALA A 157 -11.14 18.69 6.09
C ALA A 157 -9.71 18.96 6.56
N PHE A 158 -8.71 18.67 5.72
CA PHE A 158 -7.30 18.91 6.00
C PHE A 158 -6.76 20.22 5.42
N LYS A 159 -7.65 21.10 4.91
CA LYS A 159 -7.28 22.43 4.38
C LYS A 159 -6.16 22.32 3.32
N PHE A 160 -6.23 21.31 2.45
CA PHE A 160 -5.25 21.01 1.39
C PHE A 160 -3.79 20.83 1.86
N ARG A 161 -3.56 20.49 3.14
CA ARG A 161 -2.21 20.21 3.64
C ARG A 161 -1.79 18.75 3.48
N VAL A 162 -2.76 17.84 3.43
CA VAL A 162 -2.52 16.39 3.39
C VAL A 162 -2.83 15.87 1.99
N PRO A 163 -1.89 15.18 1.32
CA PRO A 163 -2.14 14.59 0.02
C PRO A 163 -3.18 13.48 0.11
N VAL A 164 -4.12 13.47 -0.81
CA VAL A 164 -5.14 12.41 -0.94
C VAL A 164 -4.87 11.62 -2.20
N ALA A 165 -4.63 10.34 -2.06
CA ALA A 165 -4.31 9.42 -3.13
C ALA A 165 -5.41 8.35 -3.30
N ILE A 166 -5.42 7.69 -4.46
CA ILE A 166 -6.34 6.59 -4.77
C ILE A 166 -5.58 5.29 -4.99
N LYS A 167 -6.13 4.17 -4.51
CA LYS A 167 -5.63 2.81 -4.78
C LYS A 167 -6.66 2.01 -5.56
N VAL A 168 -6.23 1.48 -6.70
CA VAL A 168 -7.05 0.65 -7.59
C VAL A 168 -6.35 -0.68 -7.89
N ALA A 169 -7.13 -1.71 -8.21
CA ALA A 169 -6.59 -2.96 -8.73
C ALA A 169 -6.05 -2.78 -10.14
N ALA A 170 -4.93 -3.40 -10.46
CA ALA A 170 -4.45 -3.54 -11.83
C ALA A 170 -5.44 -4.41 -12.62
N SER A 171 -6.14 -3.81 -13.56
CA SER A 171 -7.24 -4.40 -14.31
C SER A 171 -7.28 -3.88 -15.75
N ALA A 172 -8.22 -4.37 -16.54
CA ALA A 172 -8.44 -3.89 -17.91
C ALA A 172 -8.75 -2.38 -17.95
N THR A 173 -9.41 -1.85 -16.92
CA THR A 173 -9.87 -0.44 -16.88
C THR A 173 -8.91 0.51 -16.16
N SER A 174 -7.90 0.01 -15.45
CA SER A 174 -7.02 0.84 -14.61
C SER A 174 -6.30 1.95 -15.40
N VAL A 175 -5.89 1.67 -16.65
CA VAL A 175 -5.24 2.65 -17.52
C VAL A 175 -6.21 3.77 -17.91
N SER A 176 -7.47 3.43 -18.22
CA SER A 176 -8.51 4.41 -18.57
C SER A 176 -8.84 5.31 -17.37
N VAL A 177 -8.96 4.75 -16.18
CA VAL A 177 -9.15 5.50 -14.93
C VAL A 177 -7.99 6.48 -14.71
N PHE A 178 -6.75 5.99 -14.82
CA PHE A 178 -5.56 6.83 -14.67
C PHE A 178 -5.54 7.96 -15.71
N ASN A 179 -5.83 7.67 -16.98
CA ASN A 179 -5.90 8.67 -18.05
C ASN A 179 -6.93 9.76 -17.79
N ASN A 180 -8.10 9.39 -17.28
CA ASN A 180 -9.14 10.37 -16.93
C ASN A 180 -8.67 11.29 -15.81
N LEU A 181 -8.00 10.74 -14.79
CA LEU A 181 -7.46 11.53 -13.68
C LEU A 181 -6.32 12.46 -14.11
N VAL A 182 -5.42 11.99 -14.99
CA VAL A 182 -4.32 12.80 -15.53
C VAL A 182 -4.85 13.95 -16.41
N ARG A 183 -5.99 13.77 -17.07
CA ARG A 183 -6.63 14.81 -17.89
C ARG A 183 -7.40 15.84 -17.08
N ASP A 184 -7.73 15.54 -15.83
CA ASP A 184 -8.47 16.47 -14.98
C ASP A 184 -7.68 17.78 -14.78
N PRO A 185 -8.22 18.93 -15.20
CA PRO A 185 -7.55 20.21 -15.08
C PRO A 185 -7.39 20.67 -13.63
N TYR A 186 -8.23 20.15 -12.73
CA TYR A 186 -8.21 20.55 -11.32
C TYR A 186 -7.15 19.82 -10.52
N ASN A 187 -6.59 18.71 -11.04
CA ASN A 187 -5.52 17.93 -10.43
C ASN A 187 -5.80 17.61 -8.94
N ILE A 188 -6.99 17.03 -8.69
CA ILE A 188 -7.48 16.78 -7.33
C ILE A 188 -6.89 15.52 -6.67
N VAL A 189 -6.11 14.72 -7.42
CA VAL A 189 -5.52 13.46 -6.96
C VAL A 189 -4.02 13.65 -6.71
N GLY A 190 -3.60 13.45 -5.46
CA GLY A 190 -2.19 13.57 -5.05
C GLY A 190 -1.32 12.37 -5.41
N GLY A 191 -1.90 11.21 -5.75
CA GLY A 191 -1.16 10.00 -6.14
C GLY A 191 -2.07 8.87 -6.58
N PHE A 192 -1.55 7.99 -7.43
CA PHE A 192 -2.26 6.82 -7.97
C PHE A 192 -1.51 5.54 -7.61
N PHE A 193 -2.16 4.68 -6.81
CA PHE A 193 -1.62 3.40 -6.37
C PHE A 193 -2.24 2.28 -7.19
N LEU A 194 -1.41 1.58 -7.93
CA LEU A 194 -1.81 0.45 -8.76
C LEU A 194 -1.38 -0.85 -8.08
N ASP A 195 -2.35 -1.73 -7.79
CA ASP A 195 -2.16 -2.97 -7.04
C ASP A 195 -2.31 -4.19 -7.96
N GLY A 196 -1.22 -4.91 -8.17
CA GLY A 196 -1.16 -6.09 -9.04
C GLY A 196 -1.70 -7.37 -8.39
N ILE A 197 -1.98 -8.36 -9.23
CA ILE A 197 -2.56 -9.66 -8.82
C ILE A 197 -1.67 -10.43 -7.82
N ASP A 198 -0.36 -10.26 -7.87
CA ASP A 198 0.60 -10.98 -7.02
C ASP A 198 0.59 -10.55 -5.55
N GLY A 199 -0.20 -9.53 -5.18
CA GLY A 199 -0.45 -9.12 -3.81
C GLY A 199 -1.38 -10.11 -3.11
N GLY A 200 -0.90 -10.81 -2.09
CA GLY A 200 -1.72 -11.79 -1.36
C GLY A 200 -2.75 -11.14 -0.44
N THR A 201 -3.81 -11.90 -0.13
CA THR A 201 -4.77 -11.59 0.94
C THR A 201 -5.33 -12.86 1.53
N GLY A 202 -5.51 -12.89 2.87
CA GLY A 202 -6.18 -14.01 3.54
C GLY A 202 -7.71 -13.98 3.43
N ALA A 203 -8.27 -13.04 2.66
CA ALA A 203 -9.73 -12.80 2.60
C ALA A 203 -10.28 -12.88 1.16
N ALA A 204 -9.55 -13.48 0.22
CA ALA A 204 -10.02 -13.68 -1.15
C ALA A 204 -10.45 -15.12 -1.38
N HIS A 205 -11.40 -15.28 -2.30
CA HIS A 205 -11.74 -16.58 -2.86
C HIS A 205 -10.63 -17.07 -3.79
N GLU A 206 -10.38 -18.36 -3.84
CA GLU A 206 -9.34 -18.98 -4.66
C GLU A 206 -9.49 -18.60 -6.14
N VAL A 207 -10.71 -18.64 -6.66
CA VAL A 207 -11.01 -18.24 -8.05
C VAL A 207 -10.59 -16.79 -8.35
N SER A 208 -10.69 -15.88 -7.38
CA SER A 208 -10.25 -14.50 -7.55
C SER A 208 -8.71 -14.40 -7.56
N LEU A 209 -8.04 -15.14 -6.69
CA LEU A 209 -6.59 -15.18 -6.61
C LEU A 209 -5.93 -15.73 -7.87
N ASP A 210 -6.54 -16.74 -8.48
CA ASP A 210 -5.94 -17.48 -9.59
C ASP A 210 -6.31 -16.94 -10.97
N HIS A 211 -7.47 -16.26 -11.10
CA HIS A 211 -8.05 -15.96 -12.41
C HIS A 211 -8.45 -14.51 -12.64
N THR A 212 -8.21 -13.60 -11.69
CA THR A 212 -8.55 -12.18 -11.85
C THR A 212 -7.35 -11.27 -11.66
N GLY A 213 -7.47 -10.02 -12.15
CA GLY A 213 -6.41 -9.03 -12.04
C GLY A 213 -5.33 -9.16 -13.10
N HIS A 214 -4.37 -8.26 -13.03
CA HIS A 214 -3.24 -8.19 -13.96
C HIS A 214 -1.92 -8.07 -13.19
N PRO A 215 -0.80 -8.57 -13.75
CA PRO A 215 0.54 -8.32 -13.23
C PRO A 215 0.84 -6.82 -13.17
N ILE A 216 1.42 -6.37 -12.06
CA ILE A 216 1.72 -4.95 -11.83
C ILE A 216 2.62 -4.35 -12.92
N VAL A 217 3.65 -5.08 -13.34
CA VAL A 217 4.66 -4.62 -14.30
C VAL A 217 4.03 -4.12 -15.58
N SER A 218 3.12 -4.92 -16.16
CA SER A 218 2.44 -4.60 -17.41
C SER A 218 1.58 -3.33 -17.29
N LYS A 219 0.72 -3.27 -16.28
CA LYS A 219 -0.23 -2.16 -16.14
C LYS A 219 0.42 -0.86 -15.66
N LEU A 220 1.46 -0.95 -14.84
CA LEU A 220 2.25 0.21 -14.45
C LEU A 220 2.85 0.88 -15.69
N ARG A 221 3.51 0.08 -16.56
CA ARG A 221 4.11 0.60 -17.78
C ARG A 221 3.07 1.22 -18.72
N ASP A 222 1.92 0.57 -18.88
CA ASP A 222 0.82 1.10 -19.67
C ASP A 222 0.34 2.48 -19.16
N CYS A 223 0.16 2.65 -17.84
CA CYS A 223 -0.20 3.93 -17.22
C CYS A 223 0.87 5.01 -17.46
N TYR A 224 2.14 4.66 -17.23
CA TYR A 224 3.23 5.62 -17.44
C TYR A 224 3.33 6.08 -18.90
N LEU A 225 3.30 5.15 -19.86
CA LEU A 225 3.36 5.47 -21.28
C LEU A 225 2.15 6.31 -21.74
N ALA A 226 0.98 6.05 -21.18
CA ALA A 226 -0.21 6.83 -21.44
C ALA A 226 -0.09 8.29 -20.94
N ALA A 227 0.59 8.52 -19.81
CA ALA A 227 0.90 9.88 -19.33
C ALA A 227 1.97 10.55 -20.21
N VAL A 228 3.00 9.80 -20.63
CA VAL A 228 4.04 10.30 -21.57
C VAL A 228 3.42 10.75 -22.87
N ALA A 229 2.52 9.95 -23.46
CA ALA A 229 1.83 10.27 -24.70
C ALA A 229 1.00 11.56 -24.63
N GLN A 230 0.64 12.00 -23.43
CA GLN A 230 -0.08 13.25 -23.18
C GLN A 230 0.84 14.41 -22.76
N GLY A 231 2.15 14.19 -22.62
CA GLY A 231 3.09 15.17 -22.05
C GLY A 231 2.82 15.49 -20.58
N ARG A 232 2.22 14.55 -19.82
CA ARG A 232 1.76 14.75 -18.44
C ARG A 232 2.39 13.77 -17.44
N GLN A 233 3.51 13.14 -17.80
CA GLN A 233 4.26 12.28 -16.89
C GLN A 233 4.68 13.07 -15.65
N GLY A 234 4.56 12.44 -14.48
CA GLY A 234 4.87 13.06 -13.18
C GLY A 234 3.78 14.00 -12.63
N GLN A 235 2.71 14.28 -13.38
CA GLN A 235 1.60 15.11 -12.87
C GLN A 235 0.87 14.43 -11.72
N ILE A 236 0.63 13.12 -11.82
CA ILE A 236 0.13 12.28 -10.74
C ILE A 236 1.18 11.21 -10.46
N PRO A 237 1.82 11.20 -9.27
CA PRO A 237 2.77 10.17 -8.89
C PRO A 237 2.15 8.78 -8.95
N LEU A 238 2.84 7.84 -9.61
CA LEU A 238 2.45 6.43 -9.72
C LEU A 238 3.16 5.60 -8.63
N TRP A 239 2.40 4.75 -7.94
CA TRP A 239 2.92 3.83 -6.95
C TRP A 239 2.53 2.39 -7.31
N ALA A 240 3.49 1.48 -7.23
CA ALA A 240 3.28 0.08 -7.58
C ALA A 240 3.12 -0.78 -6.33
N ALA A 241 2.11 -1.67 -6.33
CA ALA A 241 1.89 -2.68 -5.32
C ALA A 241 1.58 -4.03 -5.99
N GLY A 242 1.63 -5.12 -5.23
CA GLY A 242 1.33 -6.47 -5.72
C GLY A 242 2.55 -7.38 -5.71
N GLY A 243 2.83 -7.99 -4.56
CA GLY A 243 3.85 -9.01 -4.40
C GLY A 243 5.31 -8.53 -4.40
N LEU A 244 5.55 -7.22 -4.44
CA LEU A 244 6.89 -6.65 -4.49
C LEU A 244 7.67 -6.97 -3.19
N GLY A 245 8.88 -7.44 -3.34
CA GLY A 245 9.76 -7.88 -2.26
C GLY A 245 9.44 -9.28 -1.71
N LYS A 246 8.42 -9.99 -2.20
CA LYS A 246 8.04 -11.32 -1.67
C LYS A 246 9.16 -12.37 -1.81
N THR A 247 10.06 -12.20 -2.75
CA THR A 247 11.24 -13.06 -2.96
C THR A 247 12.43 -12.68 -2.08
N GLY A 248 12.32 -11.59 -1.30
CA GLY A 248 13.40 -11.06 -0.47
C GLY A 248 14.19 -9.92 -1.12
N ASP A 249 14.02 -9.67 -2.42
CA ASP A 249 14.80 -8.67 -3.17
C ASP A 249 13.95 -7.42 -3.48
N LEU A 250 13.61 -6.67 -2.44
CA LEU A 250 12.82 -5.45 -2.58
C LEU A 250 13.60 -4.31 -3.27
N ALA A 251 14.93 -4.28 -3.12
CA ALA A 251 15.75 -3.26 -3.76
C ALA A 251 15.67 -3.35 -5.29
N ALA A 252 15.83 -4.57 -5.84
CA ALA A 252 15.72 -4.80 -7.28
C ALA A 252 14.28 -4.60 -7.79
N ASP A 253 13.28 -5.04 -7.05
CA ASP A 253 11.89 -4.81 -7.41
C ASP A 253 11.56 -3.32 -7.47
N ALA A 254 11.95 -2.54 -6.44
CA ALA A 254 11.76 -1.10 -6.41
C ALA A 254 12.50 -0.41 -7.57
N PHE A 255 13.75 -0.79 -7.82
CA PHE A 255 14.54 -0.27 -8.94
C PHE A 255 13.82 -0.48 -10.28
N LYS A 256 13.39 -1.72 -10.56
CA LYS A 256 12.67 -2.05 -11.80
C LYS A 256 11.36 -1.27 -11.94
N MET A 257 10.57 -1.17 -10.87
CA MET A 257 9.29 -0.44 -10.92
C MET A 257 9.50 1.05 -11.16
N ILE A 258 10.51 1.67 -10.55
CA ILE A 258 10.84 3.08 -10.76
C ILE A 258 11.32 3.32 -12.20
N ALA A 259 12.18 2.46 -12.71
CA ALA A 259 12.65 2.53 -14.10
C ALA A 259 11.50 2.36 -15.11
N LEU A 260 10.44 1.61 -14.76
CA LEU A 260 9.23 1.45 -15.57
C LEU A 260 8.21 2.58 -15.43
N GLY A 261 8.38 3.48 -14.46
CA GLY A 261 7.54 4.66 -14.33
C GLY A 261 6.86 4.87 -12.98
N ALA A 262 7.14 4.05 -11.95
CA ALA A 262 6.66 4.27 -10.60
C ALA A 262 7.50 5.34 -9.87
N ASN A 263 6.88 6.07 -8.97
CA ASN A 263 7.56 6.91 -7.99
C ASN A 263 8.06 6.11 -6.78
N GLY A 264 7.53 4.91 -6.59
CA GLY A 264 7.92 3.99 -5.53
C GLY A 264 7.00 2.79 -5.45
N VAL A 265 7.20 1.98 -4.42
CA VAL A 265 6.55 0.68 -4.26
C VAL A 265 5.91 0.52 -2.87
N PHE A 266 4.88 -0.33 -2.82
CA PHE A 266 4.26 -0.85 -1.61
C PHE A 266 4.72 -2.28 -1.37
N THR A 267 5.13 -2.61 -0.14
CA THR A 267 5.48 -3.98 0.25
C THR A 267 4.71 -4.41 1.51
N GLY A 268 4.13 -5.60 1.48
CA GLY A 268 3.37 -6.16 2.60
C GLY A 268 3.89 -7.55 3.01
N LYS A 269 3.93 -8.49 2.07
CA LYS A 269 4.33 -9.88 2.32
C LYS A 269 5.71 -10.00 2.95
N LEU A 270 6.66 -9.24 2.45
CA LEU A 270 8.02 -9.18 2.97
C LEU A 270 8.05 -8.81 4.46
N ILE A 271 7.22 -7.85 4.88
CA ILE A 271 7.14 -7.43 6.29
C ILE A 271 6.64 -8.59 7.18
N LEU A 272 5.72 -9.41 6.67
CA LEU A 272 5.27 -10.61 7.40
C LEU A 272 6.36 -11.67 7.48
N GLN A 273 7.21 -11.80 6.46
CA GLN A 273 8.35 -12.72 6.46
C GLN A 273 9.38 -12.33 7.53
N MET A 274 9.64 -11.04 7.73
CA MET A 274 10.51 -10.56 8.81
C MET A 274 9.98 -10.88 10.21
N ALA A 275 8.67 -11.08 10.33
CA ALA A 275 8.02 -11.54 11.56
C ALA A 275 7.95 -13.08 11.68
N GLY A 276 8.59 -13.81 10.76
CA GLY A 276 8.62 -15.28 10.77
C GLY A 276 7.47 -15.94 10.02
N CYS A 277 6.76 -15.22 9.12
CA CYS A 277 5.77 -15.83 8.25
C CYS A 277 6.44 -16.83 7.31
N VAL A 278 6.05 -18.11 7.41
CA VAL A 278 6.56 -19.18 6.53
C VAL A 278 5.89 -19.20 5.15
N GLY A 279 4.87 -18.33 4.98
CA GLY A 279 4.28 -18.03 3.69
C GLY A 279 3.46 -19.12 3.06
N ASN A 280 2.83 -18.72 2.00
CA ASN A 280 1.97 -19.51 1.14
C ASN A 280 2.74 -20.09 -0.07
N ASP A 281 3.95 -19.62 -0.28
CA ASP A 281 4.69 -19.78 -1.53
C ASP A 281 5.10 -21.22 -1.85
N MET A 282 4.77 -22.16 -0.98
CA MET A 282 4.92 -23.61 -1.24
C MET A 282 3.86 -24.45 -0.51
N GLY A 283 2.66 -23.91 -0.30
CA GLY A 283 1.58 -24.63 0.40
C GLY A 283 1.86 -24.92 1.88
N ARG A 284 2.83 -24.22 2.49
CA ARG A 284 3.29 -24.52 3.86
C ARG A 284 2.37 -23.96 4.94
N CYS A 285 1.62 -22.89 4.66
CA CYS A 285 0.71 -22.29 5.64
C CYS A 285 -0.32 -21.39 4.92
N ASN A 286 -1.61 -21.55 5.25
CA ASN A 286 -2.71 -20.68 4.82
C ASN A 286 -3.62 -20.25 5.98
N ALA A 287 -3.09 -20.22 7.21
CA ALA A 287 -3.85 -19.93 8.42
C ALA A 287 -4.29 -18.44 8.57
N CYS A 288 -3.96 -17.57 7.62
CA CYS A 288 -4.28 -16.14 7.71
C CYS A 288 -5.79 -15.86 7.71
N ASN A 289 -6.58 -16.66 7.00
CA ASN A 289 -8.04 -16.53 6.93
C ASN A 289 -8.75 -17.13 8.15
N THR A 290 -8.16 -18.13 8.81
CA THR A 290 -8.77 -18.82 9.95
C THR A 290 -8.60 -18.07 11.29
N GLY A 291 -7.68 -17.10 11.36
CA GLY A 291 -7.31 -16.44 12.61
C GLY A 291 -6.40 -17.26 13.53
N LEU A 292 -5.94 -18.44 13.08
CA LEU A 292 -5.11 -19.37 13.88
C LEU A 292 -3.62 -19.33 13.48
N CYS A 293 -3.11 -18.15 13.16
CA CYS A 293 -1.71 -17.97 12.76
C CYS A 293 -0.75 -18.46 13.88
N PRO A 294 0.08 -19.51 13.61
CA PRO A 294 0.91 -20.12 14.64
C PRO A 294 2.05 -19.23 15.16
N VAL A 295 2.41 -18.20 14.38
CA VAL A 295 3.50 -17.24 14.73
C VAL A 295 2.97 -15.88 15.24
N GLY A 296 1.65 -15.77 15.48
CA GLY A 296 1.08 -14.57 16.11
C GLY A 296 0.85 -13.36 15.19
N ILE A 297 1.07 -13.51 13.88
CA ILE A 297 1.01 -12.38 12.93
C ILE A 297 -0.44 -11.99 12.56
N THR A 298 -1.28 -12.97 12.19
CA THR A 298 -2.62 -12.71 11.64
C THR A 298 -3.73 -13.32 12.49
N THR A 299 -3.59 -13.24 13.81
CA THR A 299 -4.51 -13.77 14.80
C THR A 299 -4.88 -12.73 15.83
N GLN A 300 -6.03 -12.92 16.49
CA GLN A 300 -6.45 -12.15 17.68
C GLN A 300 -6.57 -13.07 18.92
N GLU A 301 -6.28 -14.36 18.75
CA GLU A 301 -6.31 -15.34 19.85
C GLU A 301 -5.18 -15.07 20.84
N HIS A 302 -5.54 -14.82 22.10
CA HIS A 302 -4.61 -14.36 23.14
C HIS A 302 -3.33 -15.21 23.26
N PRO A 303 -3.37 -16.56 23.31
CA PRO A 303 -2.15 -17.35 23.40
C PRO A 303 -1.25 -17.23 22.16
N LEU A 304 -1.85 -17.09 20.98
CA LEU A 304 -1.11 -17.03 19.73
C LEU A 304 -0.49 -15.65 19.49
N VAL A 305 -1.22 -14.58 19.81
CA VAL A 305 -0.73 -13.19 19.68
C VAL A 305 0.56 -13.00 20.48
N HIS A 306 0.67 -13.61 21.67
CA HIS A 306 1.83 -13.45 22.55
C HIS A 306 3.07 -14.21 22.10
N ARG A 307 2.99 -15.04 21.04
CA ARG A 307 4.17 -15.66 20.43
C ARG A 307 5.03 -14.67 19.64
N LEU A 308 4.44 -13.55 19.23
CA LEU A 308 5.14 -12.49 18.51
C LEU A 308 5.72 -11.48 19.49
N ASP A 309 7.01 -11.22 19.38
CA ASP A 309 7.73 -10.16 20.06
C ASP A 309 7.80 -8.92 19.16
N PRO A 310 7.07 -7.84 19.48
CA PRO A 310 7.00 -6.67 18.59
C PRO A 310 8.34 -5.92 18.50
N GLU A 311 9.15 -5.89 19.55
CA GLU A 311 10.45 -5.21 19.53
C GLU A 311 11.43 -5.95 18.61
N LYS A 312 11.48 -7.28 18.72
CA LYS A 312 12.30 -8.13 17.85
C LYS A 312 11.88 -8.02 16.38
N VAL A 313 10.58 -8.03 16.10
CA VAL A 313 10.06 -7.88 14.75
C VAL A 313 10.36 -6.47 14.20
N ALA A 314 10.19 -5.43 15.01
CA ALA A 314 10.55 -4.06 14.62
C ALA A 314 12.03 -3.95 14.26
N GLN A 315 12.92 -4.55 15.08
CA GLN A 315 14.36 -4.57 14.79
C GLN A 315 14.68 -5.32 13.49
N ASN A 316 14.02 -6.45 13.21
CA ASN A 316 14.20 -7.18 11.95
C ASN A 316 13.81 -6.31 10.74
N ILE A 317 12.69 -5.59 10.84
CA ILE A 317 12.24 -4.67 9.79
C ILE A 317 13.27 -3.55 9.58
N VAL A 318 13.75 -2.93 10.66
CA VAL A 318 14.79 -1.87 10.59
C VAL A 318 16.06 -2.39 9.91
N ASN A 319 16.57 -3.53 10.35
CA ASN A 319 17.80 -4.12 9.80
C ASN A 319 17.65 -4.40 8.29
N TYR A 320 16.50 -4.93 7.88
CA TYR A 320 16.23 -5.17 6.47
C TYR A 320 16.21 -3.87 5.66
N PHE A 321 15.53 -2.83 6.11
CA PHE A 321 15.45 -1.56 5.39
C PHE A 321 16.83 -0.88 5.26
N LEU A 322 17.67 -0.99 6.26
CA LEU A 322 19.06 -0.49 6.18
C LEU A 322 19.90 -1.27 5.16
N ALA A 323 19.78 -2.60 5.13
CA ALA A 323 20.44 -3.43 4.12
C ALA A 323 19.91 -3.12 2.72
N MET A 324 18.60 -3.07 2.56
CA MET A 324 17.92 -2.74 1.30
C MET A 324 18.34 -1.37 0.74
N ASP A 325 18.44 -0.35 1.61
CA ASP A 325 18.90 0.99 1.19
C ASP A 325 20.33 0.95 0.64
N THR A 326 21.18 0.14 1.25
CA THR A 326 22.55 -0.09 0.76
C THR A 326 22.56 -0.79 -0.60
N GLU A 327 21.72 -1.82 -0.78
CA GLU A 327 21.58 -2.53 -2.05
C GLU A 327 21.01 -1.65 -3.14
N PHE A 328 20.01 -0.84 -2.82
CA PHE A 328 19.42 0.11 -3.77
C PHE A 328 20.45 1.12 -4.28
N LYS A 329 21.31 1.64 -3.40
CA LYS A 329 22.42 2.51 -3.77
C LYS A 329 23.44 1.82 -4.68
N LYS A 330 23.71 0.53 -4.47
CA LYS A 330 24.58 -0.27 -5.35
C LYS A 330 23.97 -0.44 -6.75
N LEU A 331 22.65 -0.63 -6.86
CA LEU A 331 21.95 -0.71 -8.14
C LEU A 331 21.99 0.62 -8.91
N MET A 332 21.99 1.74 -8.20
CA MET A 332 22.07 3.07 -8.82
C MET A 332 23.47 3.45 -9.29
N ALA A 333 24.51 2.93 -8.67
CA ALA A 333 25.90 3.30 -8.97
C ALA A 333 26.28 3.09 -10.46
N PRO A 334 25.94 1.96 -11.13
CA PRO A 334 26.27 1.76 -12.53
C PRO A 334 25.62 2.74 -13.51
N ILE A 335 24.48 3.32 -13.14
CA ILE A 335 23.79 4.32 -13.99
C ILE A 335 24.29 5.75 -13.76
N GLY A 336 25.29 5.92 -12.87
CA GLY A 336 25.96 7.20 -12.63
C GLY A 336 25.14 8.26 -11.92
N ASN A 337 24.06 7.88 -11.22
CA ASN A 337 23.16 8.82 -10.54
C ASN A 337 23.06 8.54 -9.04
N SER A 338 22.87 9.59 -8.25
CA SER A 338 22.53 9.50 -6.84
C SER A 338 21.04 9.21 -6.59
N SER A 339 20.20 9.29 -7.62
CA SER A 339 18.79 8.94 -7.61
C SER A 339 18.38 8.34 -8.96
N LEU A 340 17.43 7.41 -8.95
CA LEU A 340 16.87 6.82 -10.16
C LEU A 340 15.72 7.70 -10.67
N PRO A 341 15.85 8.34 -11.84
CA PRO A 341 14.76 9.09 -12.42
C PRO A 341 13.59 8.17 -12.80
N VAL A 342 12.38 8.62 -12.51
CA VAL A 342 11.14 7.88 -12.85
C VAL A 342 11.03 7.67 -14.34
N GLY A 343 10.77 6.43 -14.75
CA GLY A 343 10.58 6.07 -16.16
C GLY A 343 11.85 5.93 -16.98
N ARG A 344 13.02 5.88 -16.35
CA ARG A 344 14.32 5.66 -17.01
C ARG A 344 14.47 4.20 -17.47
N SER A 345 13.70 3.81 -18.46
CA SER A 345 13.66 2.42 -18.95
C SER A 345 14.94 1.97 -19.65
N ASP A 346 15.82 2.90 -20.06
CA ASP A 346 17.17 2.61 -20.56
C ASP A 346 18.12 1.97 -19.52
N ALA A 347 17.75 2.06 -18.22
CA ALA A 347 18.43 1.32 -17.15
C ALA A 347 18.06 -0.17 -17.08
N LEU A 348 17.11 -0.62 -17.91
CA LEU A 348 16.61 -1.99 -17.96
C LEU A 348 16.80 -2.59 -19.34
N VAL A 349 17.04 -3.91 -19.37
CA VAL A 349 17.01 -4.72 -20.58
C VAL A 349 16.07 -5.90 -20.38
N ALA A 350 15.47 -6.40 -21.44
CA ALA A 350 14.67 -7.60 -21.43
C ALA A 350 15.38 -8.74 -22.16
N THR A 351 15.33 -9.94 -21.59
CA THR A 351 15.86 -11.18 -22.17
C THR A 351 14.80 -12.02 -22.88
N ASP A 352 13.59 -11.51 -22.94
CA ASP A 352 12.45 -12.09 -23.64
C ASP A 352 11.84 -11.05 -24.59
N HIS A 353 11.59 -11.44 -25.84
CA HIS A 353 11.07 -10.55 -26.87
C HIS A 353 9.69 -10.00 -26.54
N ALA A 354 8.77 -10.85 -26.05
CA ALA A 354 7.41 -10.40 -25.74
C ALA A 354 7.41 -9.40 -24.56
N VAL A 355 8.31 -9.58 -23.60
CA VAL A 355 8.54 -8.64 -22.50
C VAL A 355 9.15 -7.34 -23.02
N ALA A 356 10.15 -7.41 -23.90
CA ALA A 356 10.77 -6.23 -24.50
C ALA A 356 9.72 -5.37 -25.23
N ASP A 357 8.93 -5.99 -26.10
CA ASP A 357 7.89 -5.33 -26.87
C ASP A 357 6.81 -4.73 -25.97
N LYS A 358 6.30 -5.52 -25.01
CA LYS A 358 5.24 -5.08 -24.09
C LYS A 358 5.65 -3.90 -23.22
N LEU A 359 6.88 -3.90 -22.73
CA LEU A 359 7.38 -2.87 -21.81
C LEU A 359 8.15 -1.75 -22.53
N GLN A 360 8.35 -1.85 -23.84
CA GLN A 360 9.18 -0.95 -24.63
C GLN A 360 10.58 -0.82 -24.06
N LEU A 361 11.25 -1.96 -23.88
CA LEU A 361 12.62 -2.09 -23.41
C LEU A 361 13.55 -2.59 -24.52
N GLN A 362 14.84 -2.34 -24.33
CA GLN A 362 15.86 -2.97 -25.18
C GLN A 362 15.88 -4.48 -24.96
N TYR A 363 15.80 -5.24 -26.05
CA TYR A 363 16.05 -6.68 -26.02
C TYR A 363 17.55 -6.97 -26.09
N VAL A 364 17.99 -7.93 -25.30
CA VAL A 364 19.37 -8.48 -25.36
C VAL A 364 19.30 -10.00 -25.34
N CYS A 365 20.12 -10.63 -26.19
CA CYS A 365 20.26 -12.08 -26.25
C CYS A 365 21.13 -12.60 -25.10
#